data_8dfbba6c2f131170895b5798f4c958a2
#
_entry.id   8dfbba6c2f131170895b5798f4c958a2
#
_cell.length_a   1.000
_cell.length_b   1.000
_cell.length_c   1.000
_cell.angle_alpha   90.00
_cell.angle_beta   90.00
_cell.angle_gamma   90.00
#
_symmetry.space_group_name_H-M   'P 1'
#
loop_
_entity.id
_entity.type
_entity.pdbx_description
1 polymer ?
#
loop_
_entity_poly.entity_id
_entity_poly.type
_entity_poly.pdbx_seq_one_letter_code
_entity_poly.pdbx_strand_id
1 'polypeptide(L)' 'MHEQFKIEGDYIELTALLKVLGIAQTGGHAKMIVNDEVVFRNGELETRKRAKLVPGDQIKIEDITIDLV' A
#
# COMPACT_ATOMS: atom_id res chain seq x y z
N MET A 1 3.97 -13.58 -1.95
CA MET A 1 3.41 -13.60 -0.60
C MET A 1 2.07 -12.88 -0.58
N HIS A 2 1.10 -13.43 0.12
CA HIS A 2 -0.25 -12.88 0.14
C HIS A 2 -0.63 -12.56 1.59
N GLU A 3 -1.01 -11.32 1.85
CA GLU A 3 -1.36 -10.88 3.19
C GLU A 3 -2.71 -10.17 3.18
N GLN A 4 -3.32 -10.11 4.36
CA GLN A 4 -4.58 -9.41 4.56
C GLN A 4 -4.35 -8.34 5.63
N PHE A 5 -4.88 -7.16 5.41
CA PHE A 5 -4.75 -6.07 6.38
C PHE A 5 -6.12 -5.46 6.64
N LYS A 6 -6.51 -5.43 7.92
CA LYS A 6 -7.77 -4.82 8.33
C LYS A 6 -7.58 -3.32 8.55
N ILE A 7 -8.30 -2.52 7.79
CA ILE A 7 -8.28 -1.07 7.96
C ILE A 7 -9.12 -0.69 9.18
N GLU A 8 -8.53 0.11 10.05
CA GLU A 8 -9.27 0.70 11.16
C GLU A 8 -9.74 2.09 10.74
N GLY A 9 -11.04 2.37 10.87
CA GLY A 9 -11.62 3.60 10.37
C GLY A 9 -12.02 3.48 8.91
N ASP A 10 -12.05 4.62 8.23
CA ASP A 10 -12.61 4.69 6.88
C ASP A 10 -11.59 4.37 5.79
N TYR A 11 -10.32 4.62 6.05
CA TYR A 11 -9.27 4.44 5.03
C TYR A 11 -7.90 4.40 5.69
N ILE A 12 -6.90 4.02 4.90
CA ILE A 12 -5.50 4.15 5.28
C ILE A 12 -4.73 4.73 4.09
N GLU A 13 -3.81 5.65 4.36
CA GLU A 13 -2.97 6.20 3.28
C GLU A 13 -1.94 5.18 2.85
N LEU A 14 -1.60 5.18 1.56
CA LEU A 14 -0.69 4.19 0.99
C LEU A 14 0.65 4.16 1.72
N THR A 15 1.26 5.31 1.99
CA THR A 15 2.55 5.35 2.70
C THR A 15 2.43 4.81 4.12
N ALA A 16 1.31 5.07 4.79
CA ALA A 16 1.07 4.54 6.12
C ALA A 16 0.96 3.02 6.10
N LEU A 17 0.29 2.46 5.10
CA LEU A 17 0.16 1.02 4.94
C LEU A 17 1.55 0.37 4.77
N LEU A 18 2.40 0.95 3.94
CA LEU A 18 3.73 0.41 3.70
C LEU A 18 4.57 0.40 4.97
N LYS A 19 4.41 1.42 5.81
CA LYS A 19 5.12 1.48 7.10
C LYS A 19 4.59 0.45 8.09
N VAL A 20 3.28 0.34 8.22
CA VAL A 20 2.66 -0.58 9.17
C VAL A 20 3.02 -2.02 8.86
N LEU A 21 3.09 -2.37 7.58
CA LEU A 21 3.42 -3.73 7.16
C LEU A 21 4.92 -4.02 7.19
N GLY A 22 5.75 -3.02 7.51
CA GLY A 22 7.19 -3.21 7.54
C GLY A 22 7.86 -3.26 6.17
N ILE A 23 7.10 -2.98 5.11
CA ILE A 23 7.66 -2.91 3.76
C ILE A 23 8.56 -1.67 3.65
N ALA A 24 8.16 -0.59 4.32
CA ALA A 24 8.96 0.62 4.42
C ALA A 24 9.28 0.87 5.89
N GLN A 25 10.50 1.35 6.18
CA GLN A 25 10.92 1.62 7.55
C GLN A 25 10.59 3.04 7.99
N THR A 26 10.47 3.96 7.06
CA THR A 26 10.17 5.37 7.33
C THR A 26 9.20 5.90 6.30
N GLY A 27 8.63 7.10 6.58
CA GLY A 27 7.78 7.77 5.61
C GLY A 27 8.52 8.10 4.32
N GLY A 28 9.79 8.52 4.43
CA GLY A 28 10.60 8.79 3.25
C GLY A 28 10.86 7.55 2.41
N HIS A 29 11.12 6.42 3.08
CA HIS A 29 11.30 5.14 2.39
C HIS A 29 10.01 4.74 1.65
N ALA A 30 8.86 4.91 2.31
CA ALA A 30 7.57 4.61 1.68
C ALA A 30 7.35 5.46 0.43
N LYS A 31 7.69 6.75 0.49
CA LYS A 31 7.57 7.63 -0.67
C LYS A 31 8.45 7.20 -1.82
N MET A 32 9.66 6.72 -1.52
CA MET A 32 10.57 6.22 -2.55
C MET A 32 10.00 4.98 -3.24
N ILE A 33 9.40 4.07 -2.47
CA ILE A 33 8.79 2.88 -3.04
C ILE A 33 7.68 3.26 -4.02
N VAL A 34 6.83 4.20 -3.65
CA VAL A 34 5.77 4.65 -4.54
C VAL A 34 6.33 5.32 -5.79
N ASN A 35 7.40 6.13 -5.63
CA ASN A 35 8.05 6.79 -6.77
C ASN A 35 8.71 5.80 -7.73
N ASP A 36 9.08 4.61 -7.27
CA ASP A 36 9.72 3.61 -8.11
C ASP A 36 8.75 2.92 -9.06
N GLU A 37 7.47 3.28 -9.00
CA GLU A 37 6.43 2.76 -9.91
C GLU A 37 6.27 1.24 -9.80
N VAL A 38 6.34 0.72 -8.58
CA VAL A 38 6.21 -0.72 -8.31
C VAL A 38 4.93 -1.05 -7.55
N VAL A 39 4.11 -0.06 -7.22
CA VAL A 39 2.88 -0.25 -6.44
C VAL A 39 1.67 -0.24 -7.36
N PHE A 40 0.88 -1.31 -7.29
CA PHE A 40 -0.34 -1.44 -8.09
C PHE A 40 -1.54 -1.53 -7.17
N ARG A 41 -2.58 -0.76 -7.47
CA ARG A 41 -3.84 -0.76 -6.74
C ARG A 41 -4.92 -1.30 -7.65
N ASN A 42 -5.50 -2.45 -7.29
CA ASN A 42 -6.53 -3.10 -8.10
C ASN A 42 -6.10 -3.29 -9.56
N GLY A 43 -4.82 -3.62 -9.75
CA GLY A 43 -4.27 -3.88 -11.08
C GLY A 43 -3.76 -2.67 -11.83
N GLU A 44 -3.90 -1.46 -11.27
CA GLU A 44 -3.44 -0.24 -11.92
C GLU A 44 -2.29 0.39 -11.13
N LEU A 45 -1.33 0.94 -11.85
CA LEU A 45 -0.19 1.61 -11.22
C LEU A 45 -0.67 2.76 -10.33
N GLU A 46 -0.26 2.75 -9.07
CA GLU A 46 -0.58 3.81 -8.13
C GLU A 46 0.64 4.70 -7.94
N THR A 47 0.51 5.98 -8.27
CA THR A 47 1.61 6.93 -8.16
C THR A 47 1.40 7.98 -7.07
N ARG A 48 0.23 8.01 -6.46
CA ARG A 48 -0.08 8.98 -5.42
C ARG A 48 0.39 8.44 -4.07
N LYS A 49 1.31 9.14 -3.45
CA LYS A 49 1.93 8.70 -2.19
C LYS A 49 0.95 8.65 -1.04
N ARG A 50 -0.06 9.50 -1.06
CA ARG A 50 -1.07 9.59 -0.01
C ARG A 50 -2.44 9.10 -0.49
N ALA A 51 -2.45 8.17 -1.44
CA ALA A 51 -3.70 7.57 -1.91
C ALA A 51 -4.47 6.98 -0.74
N LYS A 52 -5.76 7.27 -0.67
CA LYS A 52 -6.62 6.75 0.39
C LYS A 52 -7.13 5.37 -0.01
N LEU A 53 -6.65 4.36 0.69
CA LEU A 53 -7.02 2.98 0.42
C LEU A 53 -8.17 2.59 1.34
N VAL A 54 -9.13 1.86 0.79
CA VAL A 54 -10.35 1.49 1.51
C VAL A 54 -10.52 -0.02 1.52
N PRO A 55 -11.38 -0.56 2.42
CA PRO A 55 -11.66 -1.99 2.40
C PRO A 55 -12.18 -2.42 1.03
N GLY A 56 -11.66 -3.53 0.54
CA GLY A 56 -11.95 -4.02 -0.80
C GLY A 56 -10.86 -3.73 -1.81
N ASP A 57 -9.94 -2.82 -1.50
CA ASP A 57 -8.79 -2.56 -2.36
C ASP A 57 -7.76 -3.67 -2.22
N GLN A 58 -7.03 -3.91 -3.30
CA GLN A 58 -5.90 -4.84 -3.30
C GLN A 58 -4.65 -4.08 -3.72
N ILE A 59 -3.59 -4.21 -2.94
CA ILE A 59 -2.29 -3.60 -3.26
C ILE A 59 -1.32 -4.71 -3.63
N LYS A 60 -0.61 -4.52 -4.72
CA LYS A 60 0.42 -5.46 -5.15
C LYS A 60 1.74 -4.72 -5.34
N ILE A 61 2.78 -5.25 -4.70
CA ILE A 61 4.14 -4.72 -4.79
C ILE A 61 5.05 -5.90 -5.04
N GLU A 62 5.59 -5.99 -6.27
CA GLU A 62 6.43 -7.11 -6.70
C GLU A 62 5.69 -8.43 -6.47
N ASP A 63 6.19 -9.30 -5.60
CA ASP A 63 5.56 -10.59 -5.31
C ASP A 63 4.67 -10.56 -4.06
N ILE A 64 4.45 -9.38 -3.49
CA ILE A 64 3.61 -9.20 -2.32
C ILE A 64 2.22 -8.73 -2.75
N THR A 65 1.19 -9.43 -2.31
CA THR A 65 -0.20 -9.03 -2.54
C THR A 65 -0.87 -8.80 -1.18
N ILE A 66 -1.52 -7.65 -1.03
CA ILE A 66 -2.17 -7.27 0.23
C ILE A 66 -3.63 -6.98 -0.06
N ASP A 67 -4.51 -7.76 0.56
CA ASP A 67 -5.95 -7.52 0.50
C ASP A 67 -6.37 -6.67 1.68
N LEU A 68 -7.03 -5.54 1.41
CA LEU A 68 -7.52 -4.64 2.45
C LEU A 68 -8.97 -4.99 2.80
N VAL A 69 -9.22 -5.16 4.07
CA VAL A 69 -10.53 -5.55 4.58
C VAL A 69 -11.01 -4.64 5.71
#